data_3475b5e11a0985fdca1f71b467d3468d
#
_entry.id   3475b5e11a0985fdca1f71b467d3468d
#
_cell.length_a   1.000
_cell.length_b   1.000
_cell.length_c   1.000
_cell.angle_alpha   90.00
_cell.angle_beta   90.00
_cell.angle_gamma   90.00
#
_symmetry.space_group_name_H-M   'P 1'
#
loop_
_entity.id
_entity.type
_entity.pdbx_description
1 polymer ?
#
loop_
_entity_poly.entity_id
_entity_poly.type
_entity_poly.pdbx_seq_one_letter_code
_entity_poly.pdbx_strand_id
1 'polypeptide(L)'
;MVTMNKRQISKWIDDARSVCEQSGARLTEKRQDILKILLIAGGPLSAYQIANAYNDDAQKPMPTMSVYRILEFLETKDLVHKLISNSKYIACTHSHSGDKHKVTQFLICNQCKIAKEIIISTKIMDELGKVVENAGFALKHRQLELDCLCEECSA
;
A
#
# COMPACT_ATOMS: atom_id res chain seq x y z
N MET A 1 -1.63 -15.42 2.30
CA MET A 1 -0.52 -14.48 2.03
C MET A 1 0.03 -14.74 0.65
N VAL A 2 0.06 -13.76 -0.20
CA VAL A 2 0.77 -13.87 -1.48
C VAL A 2 2.20 -13.42 -1.24
N THR A 3 3.06 -14.35 -0.88
CA THR A 3 4.50 -14.11 -0.77
C THR A 3 5.10 -14.03 -2.17
N MET A 4 5.59 -12.88 -2.56
CA MET A 4 6.30 -12.68 -3.82
C MET A 4 7.66 -13.37 -3.77
N ASN A 5 8.06 -14.04 -4.85
CA ASN A 5 9.40 -14.59 -4.97
C ASN A 5 10.42 -13.47 -5.32
N LYS A 6 11.71 -13.77 -5.14
CA LYS A 6 12.80 -12.78 -5.40
C LYS A 6 12.75 -12.14 -6.78
N ARG A 7 12.38 -12.91 -7.82
CA ARG A 7 12.29 -12.41 -9.19
C ARG A 7 11.13 -11.44 -9.38
N GLN A 8 10.00 -11.72 -8.75
CA GLN A 8 8.84 -10.83 -8.76
C GLN A 8 9.14 -9.52 -8.01
N ILE A 9 9.81 -9.59 -6.86
CA ILE A 9 10.23 -8.41 -6.09
C ILE A 9 11.19 -7.55 -6.92
N SER A 10 12.20 -8.15 -7.58
CA SER A 10 13.13 -7.41 -8.44
C SER A 10 12.40 -6.67 -9.55
N LYS A 11 11.48 -7.34 -10.23
CA LYS A 11 10.66 -6.70 -11.27
C LYS A 11 9.85 -5.53 -10.73
N TRP A 12 9.21 -5.69 -9.57
CA TRP A 12 8.45 -4.61 -8.92
C TRP A 12 9.31 -3.41 -8.57
N ILE A 13 10.54 -3.63 -8.10
CA ILE A 13 11.49 -2.53 -7.80
C ILE A 13 11.89 -1.80 -9.08
N ASP A 14 12.09 -2.51 -10.19
CA ASP A 14 12.40 -1.88 -11.47
C ASP A 14 11.21 -1.06 -12.00
N ASP A 15 9.99 -1.57 -11.89
CA ASP A 15 8.76 -0.85 -12.23
C ASP A 15 8.60 0.40 -11.34
N ALA A 16 8.84 0.27 -10.03
CA ALA A 16 8.79 1.39 -9.08
C ALA A 16 9.84 2.46 -9.40
N ARG A 17 11.04 2.06 -9.83
CA ARG A 17 12.08 2.99 -10.27
C ARG A 17 11.61 3.79 -11.48
N SER A 18 11.02 3.13 -12.48
CA SER A 18 10.47 3.77 -13.66
C SER A 18 9.37 4.78 -13.33
N VAL A 19 8.46 4.43 -12.40
CA VAL A 19 7.40 5.33 -11.90
C VAL A 19 8.00 6.59 -11.27
N CYS A 20 9.02 6.44 -10.44
CA CYS A 20 9.70 7.58 -9.82
C CYS A 20 10.39 8.47 -10.88
N GLU A 21 11.12 7.88 -11.82
CA GLU A 21 11.84 8.61 -12.87
C GLU A 21 10.90 9.40 -13.79
N GLN A 22 9.75 8.84 -14.16
CA GLN A 22 8.72 9.52 -14.97
C GLN A 22 8.16 10.78 -14.27
N SER A 23 8.19 10.80 -12.95
CA SER A 23 7.75 11.96 -12.15
C SER A 23 8.91 12.91 -11.74
N GLY A 24 10.11 12.72 -12.29
CA GLY A 24 11.29 13.51 -11.96
C GLY A 24 11.87 13.22 -10.56
N ALA A 25 11.47 12.12 -9.93
CA ALA A 25 11.94 11.70 -8.61
C ALA A 25 12.92 10.53 -8.71
N ARG A 26 13.61 10.24 -7.63
CA ARG A 26 14.56 9.13 -7.56
C ARG A 26 14.15 8.11 -6.48
N LEU A 27 14.10 6.84 -6.87
CA LEU A 27 13.96 5.74 -5.93
C LEU A 27 15.35 5.40 -5.36
N THR A 28 15.74 6.08 -4.28
CA THR A 28 17.03 5.85 -3.61
C THR A 28 17.11 4.46 -3.00
N GLU A 29 18.32 3.99 -2.69
CA GLU A 29 18.55 2.67 -2.07
C GLU A 29 17.70 2.46 -0.82
N LYS A 30 17.69 3.43 0.11
CA LYS A 30 16.87 3.36 1.34
C LYS A 30 15.36 3.24 1.04
N ARG A 31 14.87 3.95 0.03
CA ARG A 31 13.47 3.86 -0.41
C ARG A 31 13.16 2.49 -1.01
N GLN A 32 14.09 1.93 -1.78
CA GLN A 32 13.98 0.56 -2.32
C GLN A 32 13.92 -0.47 -1.19
N ASP A 33 14.76 -0.33 -0.18
CA ASP A 33 14.84 -1.29 0.93
C ASP A 33 13.55 -1.29 1.76
N ILE A 34 12.98 -0.12 2.04
CA ILE A 34 11.67 0.00 2.70
C ILE A 34 10.57 -0.65 1.86
N LEU A 35 10.55 -0.40 0.55
CA LEU A 35 9.57 -1.01 -0.36
C LEU A 35 9.73 -2.54 -0.42
N LYS A 36 10.97 -3.05 -0.47
CA LYS A 36 11.25 -4.50 -0.43
C LYS A 36 10.74 -5.15 0.84
N ILE A 37 10.94 -4.51 2.01
CA ILE A 37 10.43 -5.02 3.28
C ILE A 37 8.93 -5.22 3.23
N LEU A 38 8.17 -4.26 2.69
CA LEU A 38 6.73 -4.36 2.54
C LEU A 38 6.32 -5.45 1.53
N LEU A 39 7.02 -5.57 0.41
CA LEU A 39 6.77 -6.61 -0.61
C LEU A 39 7.03 -8.03 -0.06
N ILE A 40 8.10 -8.19 0.72
CA ILE A 40 8.45 -9.47 1.35
C ILE A 40 7.44 -9.84 2.43
N ALA A 41 7.00 -8.87 3.23
CA ALA A 41 6.00 -9.09 4.28
C ALA A 41 4.65 -9.58 3.72
N GLY A 42 4.28 -9.14 2.52
CA GLY A 42 3.03 -9.52 1.86
C GLY A 42 1.76 -9.13 2.62
N GLY A 43 1.88 -8.26 3.60
CA GLY A 43 0.79 -7.77 4.44
C GLY A 43 1.11 -6.44 5.11
N PRO A 44 0.15 -5.87 5.86
CA PRO A 44 0.31 -4.55 6.47
C PRO A 44 1.36 -4.54 7.59
N LEU A 45 2.25 -3.55 7.57
CA LEU A 45 3.24 -3.28 8.62
C LEU A 45 3.12 -1.85 9.15
N SER A 46 3.32 -1.68 10.45
CA SER A 46 3.49 -0.36 11.04
C SER A 46 4.88 0.21 10.69
N ALA A 47 5.04 1.54 10.78
CA ALA A 47 6.34 2.17 10.57
C ALA A 47 7.42 1.66 11.54
N TYR A 48 7.03 1.30 12.77
CA TYR A 48 7.93 0.68 13.74
C TYR A 48 8.37 -0.72 13.32
N GLN A 49 7.46 -1.55 12.83
CA GLN A 49 7.80 -2.90 12.32
C GLN A 49 8.73 -2.80 11.11
N ILE A 50 8.49 -1.84 10.22
CA ILE A 50 9.35 -1.58 9.05
C ILE A 50 10.74 -1.10 9.51
N ALA A 51 10.81 -0.17 10.48
CA ALA A 51 12.06 0.33 11.03
C ALA A 51 12.87 -0.80 11.67
N ASN A 52 12.24 -1.67 12.46
CA ASN A 52 12.88 -2.82 13.06
C ASN A 52 13.43 -3.77 12.00
N ALA A 53 12.62 -4.14 11.00
CA ALA A 53 13.05 -5.03 9.92
C ALA A 53 14.21 -4.43 9.11
N TYR A 54 14.22 -3.12 8.87
CA TYR A 54 15.33 -2.44 8.21
C TYR A 54 16.60 -2.46 9.06
N ASN A 55 16.47 -2.17 10.37
CA ASN A 55 17.60 -2.02 11.28
C ASN A 55 18.23 -3.36 11.65
N ASP A 56 17.49 -4.46 11.59
CA ASP A 56 18.02 -5.82 11.87
C ASP A 56 19.14 -6.21 10.90
N ASP A 57 19.08 -5.76 9.65
CA ASP A 57 20.05 -6.08 8.60
C ASP A 57 20.99 -4.90 8.25
N ALA A 58 20.72 -3.70 8.75
CA ALA A 58 21.43 -2.50 8.33
C ALA A 58 22.72 -2.23 9.13
N GLN A 59 23.79 -1.89 8.42
CA GLN A 59 25.03 -1.40 9.06
C GLN A 59 24.84 -0.02 9.72
N LYS A 60 23.88 0.77 9.24
CA LYS A 60 23.52 2.08 9.80
C LYS A 60 22.04 2.10 10.10
N PRO A 61 21.64 2.09 11.39
CA PRO A 61 20.24 2.15 11.77
C PRO A 61 19.55 3.40 11.23
N MET A 62 18.28 3.25 10.87
CA MET A 62 17.43 4.36 10.43
C MET A 62 16.44 4.71 11.55
N PRO A 63 16.35 6.00 11.96
CA PRO A 63 15.33 6.42 12.90
C PRO A 63 13.92 6.23 12.31
N THR A 64 12.95 5.92 13.16
CA THR A 64 11.55 5.72 12.73
C THR A 64 10.98 6.92 11.98
N MET A 65 11.36 8.15 12.36
CA MET A 65 10.95 9.37 11.63
C MET A 65 11.44 9.39 10.18
N SER A 66 12.60 8.83 9.90
CA SER A 66 13.10 8.70 8.53
C SER A 66 12.29 7.68 7.74
N VAL A 67 11.84 6.60 8.38
CA VAL A 67 10.93 5.62 7.77
C VAL A 67 9.61 6.28 7.40
N TYR A 68 9.01 7.08 8.27
CA TYR A 68 7.79 7.83 7.96
C TYR A 68 7.93 8.73 6.73
N ARG A 69 9.03 9.46 6.61
CA ARG A 69 9.31 10.32 5.44
C ARG A 69 9.44 9.52 4.15
N ILE A 70 10.06 8.34 4.23
CA ILE A 70 10.17 7.45 3.07
C ILE A 70 8.80 6.89 2.69
N LEU A 71 8.00 6.46 3.65
CA LEU A 71 6.65 5.96 3.43
C LEU A 71 5.76 7.04 2.80
N GLU A 72 5.81 8.27 3.31
CA GLU A 72 5.10 9.41 2.74
C GLU A 72 5.49 9.65 1.27
N PHE A 73 6.79 9.60 0.95
CA PHE A 73 7.25 9.68 -0.43
C PHE A 73 6.70 8.54 -1.29
N LEU A 74 6.75 7.29 -0.82
CA LEU A 74 6.25 6.13 -1.56
C LEU A 74 4.72 6.19 -1.75
N GLU A 75 3.99 6.74 -0.79
CA GLU A 75 2.55 7.02 -0.89
C GLU A 75 2.26 8.03 -2.02
N THR A 76 3.03 9.12 -2.11
CA THR A 76 2.85 10.12 -3.18
C THR A 76 3.08 9.56 -4.59
N LYS A 77 3.75 8.40 -4.69
CA LYS A 77 4.02 7.68 -5.95
C LYS A 77 3.10 6.48 -6.17
N ASP A 78 2.10 6.30 -5.33
CA ASP A 78 1.19 5.15 -5.34
C ASP A 78 1.90 3.78 -5.28
N LEU A 79 3.10 3.76 -4.70
CA LEU A 79 3.90 2.54 -4.50
C LEU A 79 3.55 1.83 -3.19
N VAL A 80 3.00 2.58 -2.25
CA VAL A 80 2.59 2.13 -0.92
C VAL A 80 1.25 2.79 -0.58
N HIS A 81 0.39 2.07 0.11
CA HIS A 81 -0.86 2.59 0.65
C HIS A 81 -0.86 2.56 2.17
N LYS A 82 -1.32 3.63 2.79
CA LYS A 82 -1.59 3.69 4.21
C LYS A 82 -3.01 3.23 4.49
N LEU A 83 -3.18 2.25 5.38
CA LEU A 83 -4.49 1.84 5.88
C LEU A 83 -4.92 2.81 6.99
N ILE A 84 -6.12 3.37 6.84
CA ILE A 84 -6.66 4.41 7.74
C ILE A 84 -7.05 3.79 9.07
N SER A 85 -7.63 2.58 9.05
CA SER A 85 -8.16 1.89 10.24
C SER A 85 -7.11 1.54 11.29
N ASN A 86 -5.86 1.28 10.89
CA ASN A 86 -4.82 0.80 11.80
C ASN A 86 -3.46 1.50 11.64
N SER A 87 -3.39 2.53 10.80
CA SER A 87 -2.15 3.29 10.50
C SER A 87 -0.96 2.41 10.05
N LYS A 88 -1.25 1.29 9.41
CA LYS A 88 -0.25 0.41 8.80
C LYS A 88 -0.10 0.70 7.32
N TYR A 89 0.98 0.22 6.75
CA TYR A 89 1.34 0.43 5.35
C TYR A 89 1.40 -0.91 4.61
N ILE A 90 0.96 -0.92 3.37
CA ILE A 90 0.98 -2.08 2.49
C ILE A 90 1.56 -1.67 1.14
N ALA A 91 2.42 -2.51 0.54
CA ALA A 91 2.93 -2.26 -0.80
C ALA A 91 1.80 -2.39 -1.84
N CYS A 92 1.77 -1.48 -2.81
CA CYS A 92 0.90 -1.62 -3.96
C CYS A 92 1.34 -2.81 -4.80
N THR A 93 0.44 -3.74 -5.08
CA THR A 93 0.71 -4.96 -5.86
C THR A 93 0.13 -4.92 -7.26
N HIS A 94 -0.59 -3.85 -7.60
CA HIS A 94 -1.16 -3.67 -8.94
C HIS A 94 -0.22 -2.89 -9.84
N SER A 95 -0.16 -3.28 -11.10
CA SER A 95 0.64 -2.56 -12.10
C SER A 95 0.14 -1.12 -12.23
N HIS A 96 1.07 -0.17 -12.23
CA HIS A 96 0.82 1.27 -12.44
C HIS A 96 0.40 1.59 -13.88
N SER A 97 -0.34 0.70 -14.54
CA SER A 97 -0.98 1.01 -15.80
C SER A 97 -2.01 2.10 -15.51
N GLY A 98 -1.75 3.30 -15.97
CA GLY A 98 -2.50 4.52 -15.68
C GLY A 98 -3.97 4.51 -16.12
N ASP A 99 -4.70 3.47 -15.78
CA ASP A 99 -6.12 3.32 -16.04
C ASP A 99 -6.90 4.22 -15.06
N LYS A 100 -7.21 5.42 -15.52
CA LYS A 100 -7.99 6.43 -14.79
C LYS A 100 -9.39 5.97 -14.37
N HIS A 101 -9.83 4.80 -14.84
CA HIS A 101 -11.15 4.24 -14.55
C HIS A 101 -11.14 3.22 -13.39
N LYS A 102 -10.03 3.07 -12.69
CA LYS A 102 -9.86 2.10 -11.61
C LYS A 102 -9.43 2.79 -10.32
N VAL A 103 -9.98 2.34 -9.22
CA VAL A 103 -9.68 2.85 -7.87
C VAL A 103 -9.36 1.68 -6.95
N THR A 104 -8.26 1.78 -6.23
CA THR A 104 -7.83 0.77 -5.26
C THR A 104 -8.65 0.85 -3.98
N GLN A 105 -9.10 -0.29 -3.49
CA GLN A 105 -9.78 -0.48 -2.22
C GLN A 105 -9.15 -1.63 -1.44
N PHE A 106 -9.43 -1.73 -0.14
CA PHE A 106 -8.85 -2.74 0.72
C PHE A 106 -9.93 -3.58 1.41
N LEU A 107 -9.75 -4.90 1.38
CA LEU A 107 -10.47 -5.85 2.20
C LEU A 107 -9.59 -6.20 3.40
N ILE A 108 -10.11 -6.07 4.60
CA ILE A 108 -9.38 -6.36 5.84
C ILE A 108 -10.13 -7.46 6.59
N CYS A 109 -9.47 -8.60 6.80
CA CYS A 109 -10.04 -9.65 7.63
C CYS A 109 -10.02 -9.22 9.10
N ASN A 110 -11.18 -9.16 9.72
CA ASN A 110 -11.29 -8.73 11.11
C ASN A 110 -10.73 -9.75 12.12
N GLN A 111 -10.53 -11.01 11.69
CA GLN A 111 -10.01 -12.09 12.53
C GLN A 111 -8.48 -12.21 12.43
N CYS A 112 -7.92 -12.49 11.25
CA CYS A 112 -6.47 -12.67 11.08
C CYS A 112 -5.71 -11.40 10.67
N LYS A 113 -6.43 -10.27 10.43
CA LYS A 113 -5.88 -8.97 10.08
C LYS A 113 -5.13 -8.90 8.74
N ILE A 114 -5.23 -9.94 7.91
CA ILE A 114 -4.72 -9.87 6.54
C ILE A 114 -5.47 -8.79 5.77
N ALA A 115 -4.75 -8.03 4.97
CA ALA A 115 -5.34 -7.06 4.05
C ALA A 115 -5.10 -7.49 2.61
N LYS A 116 -6.13 -7.34 1.78
CA LYS A 116 -6.06 -7.60 0.34
C LYS A 116 -6.48 -6.37 -0.42
N GLU A 117 -5.63 -5.96 -1.35
CA GLU A 117 -5.92 -4.89 -2.29
C GLU A 117 -6.85 -5.41 -3.40
N ILE A 118 -7.90 -4.66 -3.70
CA ILE A 118 -8.79 -4.89 -4.83
C ILE A 118 -8.92 -3.62 -5.67
N ILE A 119 -9.25 -3.80 -6.93
CA ILE A 119 -9.52 -2.69 -7.85
C ILE A 119 -10.99 -2.69 -8.20
N ILE A 120 -11.62 -1.54 -8.04
CA ILE A 120 -13.01 -1.30 -8.47
C ILE A 120 -13.06 -0.22 -9.54
N SER A 121 -14.15 -0.17 -10.31
CA SER A 121 -14.34 0.89 -11.29
C SER A 121 -14.64 2.23 -10.61
N THR A 122 -14.22 3.32 -11.23
CA THR A 122 -14.57 4.68 -10.78
C THR A 122 -16.06 4.89 -10.72
N LYS A 123 -16.83 4.23 -11.60
CA LYS A 123 -18.30 4.31 -11.63
C LYS A 123 -18.92 3.89 -10.29
N ILE A 124 -18.43 2.80 -9.67
CA ILE A 124 -18.92 2.35 -8.36
C ILE A 124 -18.66 3.42 -7.29
N MET A 125 -17.45 4.00 -7.31
CA MET A 125 -17.10 5.08 -6.38
C MET A 125 -17.92 6.35 -6.58
N ASP A 126 -18.24 6.69 -7.84
CA ASP A 126 -19.05 7.86 -8.16
C ASP A 126 -20.52 7.64 -7.73
N GLU A 127 -21.04 6.43 -7.89
CA GLU A 127 -22.36 6.06 -7.39
C GLU A 127 -22.44 6.13 -5.87
N LEU A 128 -21.43 5.59 -5.17
CA LEU A 128 -21.32 5.71 -3.71
C LEU A 128 -21.23 7.17 -3.27
N GLY A 129 -20.45 7.99 -3.98
CA GLY A 129 -20.32 9.43 -3.71
C GLY A 129 -21.67 10.14 -3.74
N LYS A 130 -22.53 9.84 -4.75
CA LYS A 130 -23.87 10.38 -4.86
C LYS A 130 -24.77 9.97 -3.69
N VAL A 131 -24.68 8.71 -3.24
CA VAL A 131 -25.44 8.24 -2.06
C VAL A 131 -25.02 9.00 -0.82
N VAL A 132 -23.72 9.21 -0.63
CA VAL A 132 -23.15 9.95 0.49
C VAL A 132 -23.58 11.44 0.45
N GLU A 133 -23.54 12.06 -0.74
CA GLU A 133 -23.99 13.45 -0.95
C GLU A 133 -25.48 13.61 -0.64
N ASN A 134 -26.32 12.67 -1.09
CA ASN A 134 -27.76 12.67 -0.81
C ASN A 134 -28.07 12.55 0.69
N ALA A 135 -27.17 11.93 1.45
CA ALA A 135 -27.24 11.85 2.92
C ALA A 135 -26.72 13.11 3.63
N GLY A 136 -26.28 14.14 2.89
CA GLY A 136 -25.74 15.39 3.45
C GLY A 136 -24.28 15.34 3.83
N PHE A 137 -23.51 14.37 3.30
CA PHE A 137 -22.09 14.19 3.58
C PHE A 137 -21.26 14.33 2.29
N ALA A 138 -19.94 14.42 2.43
CA ALA A 138 -18.99 14.37 1.34
C ALA A 138 -17.89 13.34 1.61
N LEU A 139 -17.55 12.51 0.63
CA LEU A 139 -16.42 11.60 0.75
C LEU A 139 -15.11 12.40 0.81
N LYS A 140 -14.40 12.26 1.92
CA LYS A 140 -13.09 12.90 2.10
C LYS A 140 -11.98 12.18 1.32
N HIS A 141 -12.09 10.86 1.20
CA HIS A 141 -11.15 9.99 0.52
C HIS A 141 -11.88 9.00 -0.38
N ARG A 142 -11.28 8.63 -1.48
CA ARG A 142 -11.81 7.58 -2.39
C ARG A 142 -11.34 6.17 -2.03
N GLN A 143 -10.46 6.04 -1.04
CA GLN A 143 -10.04 4.76 -0.50
C GLN A 143 -11.03 4.30 0.57
N LEU A 144 -11.52 3.08 0.42
CA LEU A 144 -12.36 2.40 1.39
C LEU A 144 -11.62 1.20 1.97
N GLU A 145 -11.91 0.92 3.23
CA GLU A 145 -11.47 -0.27 3.92
C GLU A 145 -12.71 -1.03 4.37
N LEU A 146 -12.86 -2.24 3.85
CA LEU A 146 -14.02 -3.07 4.12
C LEU A 146 -13.66 -4.15 5.13
N ASP A 147 -14.37 -4.18 6.25
CA ASP A 147 -14.27 -5.26 7.23
C ASP A 147 -14.89 -6.54 6.65
N CYS A 148 -14.07 -7.56 6.55
CA CYS A 148 -14.42 -8.83 5.93
C CYS A 148 -13.96 -10.01 6.78
N LEU A 149 -14.33 -11.20 6.37
CA LEU A 149 -13.66 -12.46 6.74
C LEU A 149 -12.99 -13.03 5.51
N CYS A 150 -11.73 -13.42 5.61
CA CYS A 150 -11.06 -14.12 4.52
C CYS A 150 -11.56 -15.58 4.44
N GLU A 151 -11.25 -16.23 3.34
CA GLU A 151 -11.70 -17.61 3.08
C GLU A 151 -11.29 -18.58 4.20
N GLU A 152 -10.07 -18.46 4.70
CA GLU A 152 -9.57 -19.30 5.80
C GLU A 152 -10.28 -19.04 7.13
N CYS A 153 -10.73 -17.81 7.38
CA CYS A 153 -11.41 -17.45 8.62
C CYS A 153 -12.94 -17.59 8.55
N SER A 154 -13.50 -17.69 7.34
CA SER A 154 -14.94 -17.88 7.11
C SER A 154 -15.34 -19.34 6.99
N ALA A 155 -14.37 -20.21 6.90
CA ALA A 155 -14.60 -21.67 6.81
C ALA A 155 -15.05 -22.30 8.13
#